data_e67ae60b9e779aa3777d6fe44c9ee849
#
_entry.id   e67ae60b9e779aa3777d6fe44c9ee849
#
_cell.length_a   1.000
_cell.length_b   1.000
_cell.length_c   1.000
_cell.angle_alpha   90.00
_cell.angle_beta   90.00
_cell.angle_gamma   90.00
#
_symmetry.space_group_name_H-M   'P 1'
#
loop_
_entity.id
_entity.type
_entity.pdbx_description
1 polymer ?
#
loop_
_entity_poly.entity_id
_entity_poly.type
_entity_poly.pdbx_seq_one_letter_code
_entity_poly.pdbx_strand_id
1 'polypeptide(L)'
;SQYGALYRETRETQIAGQAVPGHSTRKVTYVSAHGNNTRVEKYALLTDGTWALTDTADYEYDKENRWIKRTRGNGRVTEREMMCCGPLWEKDEDGIMTTYSYNTARQLVEVSRSEVTDGETIVTPETIVSYTRDAFGRILQTRRDVGPMTTTESRAYDLLGQLVQETDVLGRSNTHAYSADGLTETVTTPTGATLVTIRHADGTVLEQSGTGQRHLLYRTEYSAEGVVRSTLLPRAEGEPALVEQTVTDGRGKMGRVSRANANGGLIHDRRAFDLNNRLLRQQVDGMAPLLYDYDPFGNIVKTTLKLAENPTSANSLVTEYVYARRQREDGVYRVTTVTRCNSQGTTYAESTAELVSFLSPSLAGKNISTDPRGNETLQWTEYAAPARRTVKTQSPASSVIAETVVIDGYAVSRKDHAGVLTASSRAYTASGSTETYTDAR
;
A
#
# COMPACT_ATOMS: atom_id res chain seq x y z
N SER A 1 -13.52 31.72 -19.89
CA SER A 1 -13.37 30.95 -18.64
C SER A 1 -11.90 30.63 -18.39
N GLN A 2 -11.46 30.66 -17.15
CA GLN A 2 -10.11 30.28 -16.79
C GLN A 2 -9.95 28.74 -16.94
N TYR A 3 -8.88 28.29 -17.60
CA TYR A 3 -8.62 26.85 -17.87
C TYR A 3 -9.73 26.14 -18.66
N GLY A 4 -10.50 26.81 -19.51
CA GLY A 4 -11.62 26.21 -20.23
C GLY A 4 -12.79 25.77 -19.37
N ALA A 5 -12.82 26.17 -18.09
CA ALA A 5 -13.83 25.77 -17.14
C ALA A 5 -15.14 26.58 -17.26
N LEU A 6 -16.28 25.92 -17.08
CA LEU A 6 -17.58 26.55 -16.92
C LEU A 6 -17.80 27.05 -15.49
N TYR A 7 -17.39 26.24 -14.49
CA TYR A 7 -17.47 26.60 -13.06
C TYR A 7 -16.28 26.06 -12.29
N ARG A 8 -16.12 26.57 -11.06
CA ARG A 8 -15.10 26.17 -10.11
C ARG A 8 -15.77 25.62 -8.87
N GLU A 9 -15.39 24.41 -8.46
CA GLU A 9 -15.76 23.80 -7.20
C GLU A 9 -14.61 23.93 -6.21
N THR A 10 -14.91 24.27 -4.95
CA THR A 10 -13.92 24.30 -3.88
C THR A 10 -14.39 23.42 -2.73
N ARG A 11 -13.54 22.47 -2.32
CA ARG A 11 -13.72 21.64 -1.14
C ARG A 11 -12.61 21.91 -0.15
N GLU A 12 -12.96 22.08 1.11
CA GLU A 12 -12.04 22.43 2.18
C GLU A 12 -12.27 21.56 3.41
N THR A 13 -11.19 21.09 4.03
CA THR A 13 -11.26 20.39 5.31
C THR A 13 -11.38 21.41 6.43
N GLN A 14 -12.47 21.35 7.20
CA GLN A 14 -12.79 22.29 8.26
C GLN A 14 -13.17 21.57 9.56
N ILE A 15 -13.00 22.26 10.70
CA ILE A 15 -13.57 21.87 11.99
C ILE A 15 -14.54 22.97 12.44
N ALA A 16 -15.75 22.59 12.82
CA ALA A 16 -16.80 23.53 13.20
C ALA A 16 -17.01 24.66 12.18
N GLY A 17 -16.88 24.34 10.87
CA GLY A 17 -17.06 25.31 9.80
C GLY A 17 -15.88 26.24 9.56
N GLN A 18 -14.73 26.03 10.20
CA GLN A 18 -13.55 26.85 10.03
C GLN A 18 -12.31 26.06 9.61
N ALA A 19 -11.48 26.68 8.75
CA ALA A 19 -10.18 26.15 8.40
C ALA A 19 -9.20 26.30 9.58
N VAL A 20 -8.42 25.26 9.84
CA VAL A 20 -7.47 25.23 10.98
C VAL A 20 -6.04 25.26 10.45
N PRO A 21 -5.25 26.29 10.84
CA PRO A 21 -3.85 26.42 10.46
C PRO A 21 -3.03 25.17 10.78
N GLY A 22 -2.13 24.79 9.86
CA GLY A 22 -1.30 23.59 9.98
C GLY A 22 -1.99 22.28 9.62
N HIS A 23 -3.33 22.24 9.52
CA HIS A 23 -4.12 21.01 9.33
C HIS A 23 -5.02 21.01 8.10
N SER A 24 -5.74 22.11 7.83
CA SER A 24 -6.71 22.15 6.74
C SER A 24 -6.07 22.05 5.37
N THR A 25 -6.80 21.43 4.43
CA THR A 25 -6.46 21.36 3.01
C THR A 25 -7.61 21.89 2.18
N ARG A 26 -7.30 22.44 1.01
CA ARG A 26 -8.27 22.93 0.04
C ARG A 26 -8.00 22.30 -1.30
N LYS A 27 -9.03 21.74 -1.93
CA LYS A 27 -9.02 21.27 -3.31
C LYS A 27 -9.91 22.20 -4.14
N VAL A 28 -9.36 22.77 -5.18
CA VAL A 28 -10.07 23.58 -6.18
C VAL A 28 -10.12 22.80 -7.47
N THR A 29 -11.32 22.58 -8.01
CA THR A 29 -11.53 21.85 -9.26
C THR A 29 -12.20 22.77 -10.25
N TYR A 30 -11.62 22.89 -11.42
CA TYR A 30 -12.17 23.63 -12.56
C TYR A 30 -12.85 22.61 -13.47
N VAL A 31 -14.14 22.85 -13.76
CA VAL A 31 -15.00 21.88 -14.46
C VAL A 31 -15.51 22.49 -15.76
N SER A 32 -15.37 21.75 -16.86
CA SER A 32 -15.86 22.14 -18.20
C SER A 32 -17.38 22.07 -18.31
N ALA A 33 -17.93 22.55 -19.42
CA ALA A 33 -19.36 22.43 -19.75
C ALA A 33 -19.86 20.97 -19.83
N HIS A 34 -18.97 20.00 -20.06
CA HIS A 34 -19.28 18.58 -20.12
C HIS A 34 -19.13 17.88 -18.77
N GLY A 35 -18.86 18.62 -17.68
CA GLY A 35 -18.66 18.05 -16.35
C GLY A 35 -17.26 17.49 -16.09
N ASN A 36 -16.31 17.67 -17.02
CA ASN A 36 -14.96 17.16 -16.90
C ASN A 36 -14.05 18.12 -16.12
N ASN A 37 -13.19 17.59 -15.27
CA ASN A 37 -12.17 18.37 -14.57
C ASN A 37 -11.08 18.82 -15.55
N THR A 38 -10.98 20.11 -15.85
CA THR A 38 -9.92 20.65 -16.72
C THR A 38 -8.65 20.94 -15.93
N ARG A 39 -8.79 21.35 -14.67
CA ARG A 39 -7.67 21.56 -13.75
C ARG A 39 -8.07 21.26 -12.33
N VAL A 40 -7.14 20.70 -11.57
CA VAL A 40 -7.26 20.50 -10.12
C VAL A 40 -6.08 21.16 -9.44
N GLU A 41 -6.34 21.92 -8.39
CA GLU A 41 -5.32 22.55 -7.54
C GLU A 41 -5.51 22.08 -6.11
N LYS A 42 -4.41 21.76 -5.42
CA LYS A 42 -4.43 21.40 -4.00
C LYS A 42 -3.61 22.41 -3.21
N TYR A 43 -4.17 22.83 -2.10
CA TYR A 43 -3.56 23.77 -1.17
C TYR A 43 -3.48 23.18 0.22
N ALA A 44 -2.47 23.56 0.97
CA ALA A 44 -2.33 23.31 2.39
C ALA A 44 -2.39 24.64 3.15
N LEU A 45 -3.13 24.68 4.26
CA LEU A 45 -3.11 25.80 5.17
C LEU A 45 -1.88 25.67 6.06
N LEU A 46 -0.98 26.64 5.96
CA LEU A 46 0.24 26.68 6.75
C LEU A 46 -0.07 27.04 8.21
N THR A 47 0.89 26.81 9.08
CA THR A 47 0.75 27.11 10.52
C THR A 47 0.62 28.60 10.79
N ASP A 48 1.12 29.46 9.89
CA ASP A 48 0.97 30.92 9.95
C ASP A 48 -0.40 31.44 9.44
N GLY A 49 -1.27 30.55 8.99
CA GLY A 49 -2.60 30.88 8.49
C GLY A 49 -2.66 31.21 6.99
N THR A 50 -1.58 31.07 6.25
CA THR A 50 -1.55 31.30 4.79
C THR A 50 -1.85 30.01 4.01
N TRP A 51 -2.52 30.14 2.85
CA TRP A 51 -2.75 29.03 1.93
C TRP A 51 -1.62 28.90 0.93
N ALA A 52 -0.95 27.75 0.90
CA ALA A 52 0.12 27.45 -0.05
C ALA A 52 -0.32 26.36 -1.04
N LEU A 53 -0.06 26.59 -2.33
CA LEU A 53 -0.27 25.60 -3.37
C LEU A 53 0.71 24.45 -3.20
N THR A 54 0.20 23.19 -3.23
CA THR A 54 1.02 21.99 -3.05
C THR A 54 1.04 21.09 -4.27
N ASP A 55 -0.01 21.11 -5.09
CA ASP A 55 -0.10 20.25 -6.28
C ASP A 55 -1.04 20.86 -7.29
N THR A 56 -0.78 20.63 -8.60
CA THR A 56 -1.70 20.91 -9.69
C THR A 56 -1.76 19.74 -10.64
N ALA A 57 -2.90 19.59 -11.33
CA ALA A 57 -3.05 18.66 -12.43
C ALA A 57 -3.96 19.26 -13.50
N ASP A 58 -3.48 19.34 -14.72
CA ASP A 58 -4.23 19.73 -15.90
C ASP A 58 -4.63 18.48 -16.69
N TYR A 59 -5.85 18.48 -17.26
CA TYR A 59 -6.42 17.34 -17.96
C TYR A 59 -6.88 17.75 -19.36
N GLU A 60 -6.56 16.90 -20.34
CA GLU A 60 -7.06 17.00 -21.71
C GLU A 60 -7.97 15.79 -21.99
N TYR A 61 -8.99 15.98 -22.86
CA TYR A 61 -10.03 14.99 -23.14
C TYR A 61 -10.19 14.80 -24.65
N ASP A 62 -10.54 13.59 -25.06
CA ASP A 62 -10.95 13.31 -26.42
C ASP A 62 -12.40 13.79 -26.68
N LYS A 63 -12.87 13.58 -27.91
CA LYS A 63 -14.23 13.97 -28.34
C LYS A 63 -15.34 13.16 -27.66
N GLU A 64 -15.02 12.01 -27.07
CA GLU A 64 -15.92 11.17 -26.26
C GLU A 64 -15.87 11.51 -24.77
N ASN A 65 -15.23 12.61 -24.37
CA ASN A 65 -15.06 13.07 -22.99
C ASN A 65 -14.27 12.10 -22.08
N ARG A 66 -13.38 11.29 -22.66
CA ARG A 66 -12.44 10.45 -21.90
C ARG A 66 -11.13 11.21 -21.77
N TRP A 67 -10.53 11.28 -20.57
CA TRP A 67 -9.24 11.95 -20.41
C TRP A 67 -8.15 11.19 -21.18
N ILE A 68 -7.31 11.94 -21.90
CA ILE A 68 -6.21 11.38 -22.71
C ILE A 68 -4.84 11.88 -22.26
N LYS A 69 -4.80 12.98 -21.50
CA LYS A 69 -3.56 13.52 -20.98
C LYS A 69 -3.77 14.16 -19.62
N ARG A 70 -2.82 13.93 -18.72
CA ARG A 70 -2.73 14.60 -17.43
C ARG A 70 -1.34 15.16 -17.26
N THR A 71 -1.23 16.47 -17.05
CA THR A 71 0.03 17.14 -16.72
C THR A 71 0.01 17.60 -15.29
N ARG A 72 0.96 17.14 -14.48
CA ARG A 72 1.10 17.56 -13.07
C ARG A 72 1.87 18.87 -12.95
N GLY A 73 1.76 19.54 -11.80
CA GLY A 73 2.45 20.78 -11.50
C GLY A 73 3.99 20.70 -11.58
N ASN A 74 4.55 19.52 -11.42
CA ASN A 74 5.98 19.24 -11.60
C ASN A 74 6.36 18.98 -13.08
N GLY A 75 5.43 19.14 -14.03
CA GLY A 75 5.67 18.92 -15.45
C GLY A 75 5.61 17.46 -15.91
N ARG A 76 5.41 16.50 -15.01
CA ARG A 76 5.30 15.07 -15.38
C ARG A 76 3.95 14.81 -16.06
N VAL A 77 3.98 14.02 -17.12
CA VAL A 77 2.84 13.78 -17.99
C VAL A 77 2.48 12.29 -18.02
N THR A 78 1.19 12.01 -17.92
CA THR A 78 0.60 10.69 -18.26
C THR A 78 -0.25 10.90 -19.49
N GLU A 79 -0.05 10.08 -20.52
CA GLU A 79 -0.81 10.12 -21.78
C GLU A 79 -1.43 8.76 -22.07
N ARG A 80 -2.55 8.75 -22.77
CA ARG A 80 -3.18 7.52 -23.22
C ARG A 80 -4.05 7.75 -24.44
N GLU A 81 -4.23 6.72 -25.23
CA GLU A 81 -5.21 6.65 -26.29
C GLU A 81 -6.29 5.64 -25.92
N MET A 82 -7.54 6.02 -26.13
CA MET A 82 -8.70 5.22 -25.77
C MET A 82 -9.40 4.69 -26.99
N MET A 83 -9.70 3.39 -27.00
CA MET A 83 -10.63 2.78 -27.96
C MET A 83 -11.96 2.41 -27.30
N CYS A 84 -12.86 1.74 -28.03
CA CYS A 84 -14.20 1.39 -27.52
C CYS A 84 -14.21 0.48 -26.31
N CYS A 85 -13.13 -0.26 -26.07
CA CYS A 85 -13.09 -1.37 -25.10
C CYS A 85 -12.22 -1.05 -23.88
N GLY A 86 -11.38 -0.02 -24.01
CA GLY A 86 -10.41 0.39 -23.00
C GLY A 86 -9.27 1.19 -23.62
N PRO A 87 -8.15 1.39 -22.92
CA PRO A 87 -6.99 2.04 -23.49
C PRO A 87 -6.39 1.19 -24.63
N LEU A 88 -5.96 1.84 -25.70
CA LEU A 88 -5.12 1.23 -26.73
C LEU A 88 -3.66 1.22 -26.27
N TRP A 89 -3.25 2.32 -25.67
CA TRP A 89 -1.96 2.42 -25.00
C TRP A 89 -2.01 3.48 -23.90
N GLU A 90 -1.10 3.35 -22.95
CA GLU A 90 -0.86 4.32 -21.89
C GLU A 90 0.66 4.56 -21.75
N LYS A 91 1.04 5.82 -21.54
CA LYS A 91 2.39 6.22 -21.20
C LYS A 91 2.37 6.85 -19.82
N ASP A 92 3.07 6.25 -18.88
CA ASP A 92 3.10 6.71 -17.50
C ASP A 92 3.98 7.96 -17.29
N GLU A 93 4.01 8.48 -16.07
CA GLU A 93 4.81 9.65 -15.72
C GLU A 93 6.34 9.39 -15.88
N ASP A 94 6.80 8.16 -15.92
CA ASP A 94 8.19 7.78 -16.16
C ASP A 94 8.49 7.60 -17.66
N GLY A 95 7.50 7.80 -18.52
CA GLY A 95 7.61 7.71 -19.95
C GLY A 95 7.54 6.28 -20.51
N ILE A 96 7.18 5.30 -19.67
CA ILE A 96 7.07 3.90 -20.08
C ILE A 96 5.72 3.67 -20.73
N MET A 97 5.75 3.01 -21.90
CA MET A 97 4.55 2.71 -22.67
C MET A 97 4.02 1.31 -22.33
N THR A 98 2.70 1.22 -22.16
CA THR A 98 1.95 -0.03 -22.06
C THR A 98 0.90 -0.05 -23.16
N THR A 99 0.86 -1.10 -23.96
CA THR A 99 -0.14 -1.31 -25.03
C THR A 99 -1.09 -2.43 -24.66
N TYR A 100 -2.31 -2.36 -25.19
CA TYR A 100 -3.40 -3.28 -24.86
C TYR A 100 -4.05 -3.81 -26.15
N SER A 101 -4.27 -5.10 -26.24
CA SER A 101 -4.96 -5.74 -27.36
C SER A 101 -6.24 -6.43 -26.90
N TYR A 102 -7.28 -6.34 -27.71
CA TYR A 102 -8.60 -6.87 -27.40
C TYR A 102 -9.08 -7.80 -28.52
N ASN A 103 -9.81 -8.85 -28.15
CA ASN A 103 -10.45 -9.74 -29.12
C ASN A 103 -11.75 -9.11 -29.70
N THR A 104 -12.39 -9.82 -30.64
CA THR A 104 -13.65 -9.39 -31.25
C THR A 104 -14.82 -9.28 -30.24
N ALA A 105 -14.74 -9.99 -29.11
CA ALA A 105 -15.68 -9.88 -28.01
C ALA A 105 -15.33 -8.71 -27.04
N ARG A 106 -14.36 -7.84 -27.41
CA ARG A 106 -13.89 -6.68 -26.62
C ARG A 106 -13.26 -7.04 -25.27
N GLN A 107 -12.75 -8.26 -25.14
CA GLN A 107 -12.06 -8.69 -23.94
C GLN A 107 -10.56 -8.49 -24.12
N LEU A 108 -9.87 -8.02 -23.07
CA LEU A 108 -8.43 -7.88 -23.06
C LEU A 108 -7.76 -9.25 -23.25
N VAL A 109 -6.91 -9.37 -24.26
CA VAL A 109 -6.15 -10.60 -24.58
C VAL A 109 -4.65 -10.44 -24.49
N GLU A 110 -4.14 -9.20 -24.53
CA GLU A 110 -2.70 -8.97 -24.38
C GLU A 110 -2.42 -7.60 -23.79
N VAL A 111 -1.40 -7.55 -22.94
CA VAL A 111 -0.79 -6.32 -22.39
C VAL A 111 0.70 -6.41 -22.65
N SER A 112 1.27 -5.44 -23.37
CA SER A 112 2.72 -5.32 -23.56
C SER A 112 3.21 -4.03 -22.89
N ARG A 113 4.25 -4.17 -22.07
CA ARG A 113 4.96 -3.06 -21.44
C ARG A 113 6.35 -2.98 -22.09
N SER A 114 6.69 -1.81 -22.63
CA SER A 114 7.96 -1.59 -23.30
C SER A 114 9.16 -1.82 -22.40
N GLU A 115 10.26 -2.22 -22.99
CA GLU A 115 11.56 -2.31 -22.33
C GLU A 115 12.03 -0.95 -21.81
N VAL A 116 12.87 -0.98 -20.78
CA VAL A 116 13.54 0.20 -20.22
C VAL A 116 15.05 -0.01 -20.30
N THR A 117 15.75 0.96 -20.87
CA THR A 117 17.21 0.90 -21.10
C THR A 117 17.95 2.00 -20.34
N ASP A 118 19.22 1.75 -20.02
CA ASP A 118 20.21 2.74 -19.61
C ASP A 118 21.31 2.77 -20.67
N GLY A 119 21.25 3.74 -21.58
CA GLY A 119 22.00 3.73 -22.81
C GLY A 119 21.63 2.53 -23.67
N GLU A 120 22.60 1.69 -24.00
CA GLU A 120 22.38 0.46 -24.77
C GLU A 120 22.03 -0.77 -23.89
N THR A 121 22.09 -0.63 -22.58
CA THR A 121 21.86 -1.74 -21.65
C THR A 121 20.38 -1.84 -21.31
N ILE A 122 19.77 -3.00 -21.51
CA ILE A 122 18.40 -3.29 -21.07
C ILE A 122 18.42 -3.49 -19.56
N VAL A 123 17.72 -2.60 -18.83
CA VAL A 123 17.51 -2.70 -17.38
C VAL A 123 16.29 -3.55 -17.09
N THR A 124 15.18 -3.30 -17.80
CA THR A 124 13.97 -4.11 -17.73
C THR A 124 13.56 -4.48 -19.16
N PRO A 125 13.49 -5.76 -19.51
CA PRO A 125 13.06 -6.18 -20.84
C PRO A 125 11.56 -5.93 -21.03
N GLU A 126 11.14 -5.94 -22.29
CA GLU A 126 9.74 -5.95 -22.64
C GLU A 126 9.02 -7.08 -21.89
N THR A 127 7.85 -6.76 -21.37
CA THR A 127 6.99 -7.73 -20.68
C THR A 127 5.66 -7.84 -21.42
N ILE A 128 5.36 -9.03 -21.94
CA ILE A 128 4.09 -9.32 -22.60
C ILE A 128 3.30 -10.30 -21.74
N VAL A 129 2.04 -9.96 -21.45
CA VAL A 129 1.10 -10.84 -20.76
C VAL A 129 -0.07 -11.12 -21.70
N SER A 130 -0.23 -12.40 -22.10
CA SER A 130 -1.28 -12.84 -23.00
C SER A 130 -2.28 -13.73 -22.27
N TYR A 131 -3.57 -13.59 -22.61
CA TYR A 131 -4.68 -14.31 -22.00
C TYR A 131 -5.43 -15.13 -23.04
N THR A 132 -5.54 -16.44 -22.83
CA THR A 132 -6.49 -17.29 -23.51
C THR A 132 -7.76 -17.38 -22.70
N ARG A 133 -8.92 -17.21 -23.35
CA ARG A 133 -10.23 -17.20 -22.67
C ARG A 133 -11.18 -18.20 -23.30
N ASP A 134 -12.13 -18.69 -22.50
CA ASP A 134 -13.26 -19.46 -23.01
C ASP A 134 -14.37 -18.57 -23.58
N ALA A 135 -15.45 -19.20 -24.09
CA ALA A 135 -16.60 -18.49 -24.61
C ALA A 135 -17.34 -17.62 -23.59
N PHE A 136 -17.18 -17.88 -22.30
CA PHE A 136 -17.76 -17.08 -21.20
C PHE A 136 -16.84 -15.94 -20.73
N GLY A 137 -15.63 -15.83 -21.32
CA GLY A 137 -14.65 -14.80 -20.98
C GLY A 137 -13.75 -15.16 -19.80
N ARG A 138 -13.84 -16.36 -19.23
CA ARG A 138 -12.98 -16.81 -18.14
C ARG A 138 -11.58 -17.08 -18.67
N ILE A 139 -10.54 -16.72 -17.91
CA ILE A 139 -9.15 -16.95 -18.29
C ILE A 139 -8.84 -18.45 -18.13
N LEU A 140 -8.49 -19.09 -19.23
CA LEU A 140 -7.99 -20.49 -19.27
C LEU A 140 -6.49 -20.55 -19.15
N GLN A 141 -5.78 -19.57 -19.70
CA GLN A 141 -4.33 -19.52 -19.65
C GLN A 141 -3.86 -18.08 -19.56
N THR A 142 -2.85 -17.86 -18.73
CA THR A 142 -2.06 -16.63 -18.68
C THR A 142 -0.62 -16.99 -19.04
N ARG A 143 -0.11 -16.41 -20.13
CA ARG A 143 1.28 -16.51 -20.53
C ARG A 143 1.95 -15.18 -20.26
N ARG A 144 3.15 -15.22 -19.67
CA ARG A 144 3.98 -14.06 -19.43
C ARG A 144 5.35 -14.27 -20.02
N ASP A 145 5.71 -13.39 -20.95
CA ASP A 145 7.02 -13.31 -21.55
C ASP A 145 7.76 -12.09 -20.99
N VAL A 146 8.99 -12.27 -20.49
CA VAL A 146 9.85 -11.22 -19.95
C VAL A 146 11.21 -11.40 -20.58
N GLY A 147 11.50 -10.68 -21.66
CA GLY A 147 12.67 -10.94 -22.49
C GLY A 147 12.68 -12.40 -22.95
N PRO A 148 13.74 -13.18 -22.68
CA PRO A 148 13.83 -14.58 -23.09
C PRO A 148 13.06 -15.57 -22.18
N MET A 149 12.53 -15.11 -21.04
CA MET A 149 11.84 -15.95 -20.07
C MET A 149 10.34 -16.03 -20.38
N THR A 150 9.81 -17.24 -20.47
CA THR A 150 8.37 -17.49 -20.61
C THR A 150 7.85 -18.28 -19.43
N THR A 151 6.74 -17.83 -18.86
CA THR A 151 5.99 -18.55 -17.84
C THR A 151 4.54 -18.69 -18.26
N THR A 152 3.90 -19.80 -17.86
CA THR A 152 2.51 -20.09 -18.21
C THR A 152 1.79 -20.66 -17.00
N GLU A 153 0.62 -20.10 -16.72
CA GLU A 153 -0.34 -20.62 -15.75
C GLU A 153 -1.62 -21.03 -16.51
N SER A 154 -2.28 -22.09 -16.07
CA SER A 154 -3.54 -22.52 -16.69
C SER A 154 -4.61 -22.87 -15.66
N ARG A 155 -5.87 -22.74 -16.08
CA ARG A 155 -7.07 -23.06 -15.31
C ARG A 155 -8.07 -23.82 -16.16
N ALA A 156 -8.73 -24.80 -15.55
CA ALA A 156 -9.84 -25.51 -16.16
C ALA A 156 -11.08 -25.35 -15.28
N TYR A 157 -12.24 -25.25 -15.93
CA TYR A 157 -13.53 -25.08 -15.27
C TYR A 157 -14.51 -26.16 -15.74
N ASP A 158 -15.40 -26.54 -14.86
CA ASP A 158 -16.52 -27.42 -15.20
C ASP A 158 -17.66 -26.64 -15.90
N LEU A 159 -18.73 -27.36 -16.22
CA LEU A 159 -19.92 -26.80 -16.86
C LEU A 159 -20.70 -25.82 -15.96
N LEU A 160 -20.54 -25.91 -14.64
CA LEU A 160 -21.13 -25.01 -13.66
C LEU A 160 -20.27 -23.74 -13.44
N GLY A 161 -19.08 -23.71 -14.03
CA GLY A 161 -18.15 -22.58 -13.89
C GLY A 161 -17.22 -22.68 -12.68
N GLN A 162 -17.20 -23.80 -11.99
CA GLN A 162 -16.31 -24.03 -10.86
C GLN A 162 -14.92 -24.38 -11.36
N LEU A 163 -13.88 -23.89 -10.67
CA LEU A 163 -12.48 -24.18 -10.97
C LEU A 163 -12.21 -25.66 -10.63
N VAL A 164 -11.84 -26.49 -11.60
CA VAL A 164 -11.52 -27.91 -11.36
C VAL A 164 -10.04 -28.22 -11.40
N GLN A 165 -9.25 -27.36 -12.02
CA GLN A 165 -7.79 -27.49 -12.04
C GLN A 165 -7.13 -26.11 -12.21
N GLU A 166 -6.04 -25.91 -11.50
CA GLU A 166 -5.11 -24.83 -11.75
C GLU A 166 -3.68 -25.36 -11.80
N THR A 167 -2.90 -24.85 -12.74
CA THR A 167 -1.50 -25.23 -12.94
C THR A 167 -0.64 -23.98 -12.83
N ASP A 168 0.35 -24.01 -11.97
CA ASP A 168 1.26 -22.89 -11.74
C ASP A 168 2.36 -22.79 -12.80
N VAL A 169 3.20 -21.75 -12.70
CA VAL A 169 4.32 -21.48 -13.61
C VAL A 169 5.40 -22.59 -13.63
N LEU A 170 5.43 -23.46 -12.65
CA LEU A 170 6.35 -24.61 -12.55
C LEU A 170 5.71 -25.90 -13.08
N GLY A 171 4.50 -25.83 -13.64
CA GLY A 171 3.75 -26.98 -14.14
C GLY A 171 3.11 -27.85 -13.05
N ARG A 172 3.05 -27.36 -11.80
CA ARG A 172 2.44 -28.09 -10.69
C ARG A 172 0.94 -27.81 -10.67
N SER A 173 0.13 -28.85 -10.62
CA SER A 173 -1.32 -28.75 -10.70
C SER A 173 -2.02 -29.04 -9.38
N ASN A 174 -2.88 -28.15 -8.94
CA ASN A 174 -3.90 -28.43 -7.95
C ASN A 174 -5.18 -28.86 -8.66
N THR A 175 -5.88 -29.84 -8.12
CA THR A 175 -7.22 -30.24 -8.56
C THR A 175 -8.24 -29.90 -7.50
N HIS A 176 -9.43 -29.47 -7.94
CA HIS A 176 -10.54 -29.07 -7.09
C HIS A 176 -11.73 -30.01 -7.33
N ALA A 177 -12.31 -30.51 -6.27
CA ALA A 177 -13.54 -31.29 -6.29
C ALA A 177 -14.56 -30.66 -5.35
N TYR A 178 -15.82 -30.64 -5.79
CA TYR A 178 -16.91 -30.05 -5.02
C TYR A 178 -17.98 -31.12 -4.70
N SER A 179 -18.58 -31.00 -3.51
CA SER A 179 -19.77 -31.79 -3.18
C SER A 179 -20.97 -31.38 -4.06
N ALA A 180 -21.98 -32.23 -4.13
CA ALA A 180 -23.17 -31.97 -4.95
C ALA A 180 -23.95 -30.71 -4.53
N ASP A 181 -23.89 -30.34 -3.26
CA ASP A 181 -24.47 -29.10 -2.70
C ASP A 181 -23.56 -27.86 -2.84
N GLY A 182 -22.31 -28.06 -3.31
CA GLY A 182 -21.32 -26.99 -3.48
C GLY A 182 -20.72 -26.48 -2.17
N LEU A 183 -21.06 -27.04 -1.03
CA LEU A 183 -20.63 -26.55 0.28
C LEU A 183 -19.26 -27.09 0.71
N THR A 184 -18.83 -28.21 0.14
CA THR A 184 -17.51 -28.79 0.42
C THR A 184 -16.62 -28.68 -0.81
N GLU A 185 -15.46 -28.08 -0.62
CA GLU A 185 -14.37 -28.05 -1.60
C GLU A 185 -13.21 -28.88 -1.11
N THR A 186 -12.70 -29.76 -1.95
CA THR A 186 -11.47 -30.52 -1.70
C THR A 186 -10.43 -30.13 -2.74
N VAL A 187 -9.33 -29.52 -2.29
CA VAL A 187 -8.18 -29.23 -3.13
C VAL A 187 -7.13 -30.29 -2.91
N THR A 188 -6.69 -30.95 -3.98
CA THR A 188 -5.58 -31.89 -3.96
C THR A 188 -4.34 -31.23 -4.57
N THR A 189 -3.29 -31.14 -3.81
CA THR A 189 -2.01 -30.55 -4.23
C THR A 189 -1.20 -31.52 -5.11
N PRO A 190 -0.16 -31.07 -5.82
CA PRO A 190 0.71 -31.93 -6.64
C PRO A 190 1.39 -33.04 -5.87
N THR A 191 1.56 -32.88 -4.56
CA THR A 191 2.14 -33.91 -3.66
C THR A 191 1.13 -34.94 -3.17
N GLY A 192 -0.17 -34.80 -3.55
CA GLY A 192 -1.26 -35.65 -3.09
C GLY A 192 -1.85 -35.22 -1.74
N ALA A 193 -1.35 -34.16 -1.13
CA ALA A 193 -1.94 -33.64 0.09
C ALA A 193 -3.30 -32.98 -0.21
N THR A 194 -4.27 -33.19 0.68
CA THR A 194 -5.63 -32.68 0.55
C THR A 194 -5.89 -31.51 1.52
N LEU A 195 -6.62 -30.51 1.03
CA LEU A 195 -7.24 -29.45 1.83
C LEU A 195 -8.74 -29.54 1.61
N VAL A 196 -9.50 -29.80 2.67
CA VAL A 196 -10.96 -29.84 2.64
C VAL A 196 -11.50 -28.62 3.35
N THR A 197 -12.35 -27.87 2.68
CA THR A 197 -13.04 -26.69 3.25
C THR A 197 -14.53 -26.93 3.18
N ILE A 198 -15.21 -26.93 4.32
CA ILE A 198 -16.66 -27.01 4.44
C ILE A 198 -17.20 -25.62 4.78
N ARG A 199 -18.25 -25.20 4.10
CA ARG A 199 -18.87 -23.88 4.25
C ARG A 199 -20.33 -24.00 4.65
N HIS A 200 -20.82 -22.99 5.33
CA HIS A 200 -22.25 -22.75 5.47
C HIS A 200 -22.87 -22.26 4.15
N ALA A 201 -24.20 -22.30 4.03
CA ALA A 201 -24.93 -21.80 2.88
C ALA A 201 -24.72 -20.28 2.60
N ASP A 202 -24.30 -19.52 3.60
CA ASP A 202 -23.92 -18.10 3.47
C ASP A 202 -22.47 -17.88 2.99
N GLY A 203 -21.75 -18.98 2.69
CA GLY A 203 -20.35 -18.97 2.24
C GLY A 203 -19.30 -18.86 3.35
N THR A 204 -19.71 -18.72 4.62
CA THR A 204 -18.76 -18.70 5.74
C THR A 204 -18.16 -20.09 5.98
N VAL A 205 -16.87 -20.13 6.33
CA VAL A 205 -16.18 -21.40 6.58
C VAL A 205 -16.65 -21.99 7.91
N LEU A 206 -17.04 -23.26 7.87
CA LEU A 206 -17.41 -24.08 9.04
C LEU A 206 -16.23 -24.92 9.52
N GLU A 207 -15.52 -25.54 8.59
CA GLU A 207 -14.46 -26.50 8.89
C GLU A 207 -13.37 -26.47 7.82
N GLN A 208 -12.12 -26.65 8.25
CA GLN A 208 -11.00 -26.93 7.38
C GLN A 208 -10.24 -28.14 7.90
N SER A 209 -9.97 -29.11 7.02
CA SER A 209 -9.30 -30.36 7.36
C SER A 209 -8.52 -30.90 6.16
N GLY A 210 -7.92 -32.07 6.29
CA GLY A 210 -7.18 -32.74 5.23
C GLY A 210 -5.77 -33.14 5.64
N THR A 211 -5.07 -33.84 4.73
CA THR A 211 -3.70 -34.31 5.02
C THR A 211 -2.66 -33.19 4.92
N GLY A 212 -2.95 -32.12 4.19
CA GLY A 212 -2.10 -30.94 4.03
C GLY A 212 -2.36 -29.81 5.02
N GLN A 213 -3.35 -29.97 5.92
CA GLN A 213 -3.80 -28.91 6.79
C GLN A 213 -4.21 -29.42 8.17
N ARG A 214 -3.95 -28.61 9.20
CA ARG A 214 -4.46 -28.88 10.55
C ARG A 214 -5.99 -28.82 10.54
N HIS A 215 -6.63 -29.77 11.18
CA HIS A 215 -8.09 -29.78 11.35
C HIS A 215 -8.53 -28.62 12.25
N LEU A 216 -9.36 -27.72 11.74
CA LEU A 216 -9.87 -26.53 12.43
C LEU A 216 -11.38 -26.42 12.23
N LEU A 217 -12.08 -26.04 13.31
CA LEU A 217 -13.51 -25.70 13.30
C LEU A 217 -13.65 -24.18 13.49
N TYR A 218 -14.60 -23.59 12.79
CA TYR A 218 -14.91 -22.16 12.87
C TYR A 218 -16.32 -21.98 13.39
N ARG A 219 -16.49 -21.15 14.41
CA ARG A 219 -17.78 -20.87 15.02
C ARG A 219 -18.01 -19.36 15.05
N THR A 220 -19.19 -18.92 14.65
CA THR A 220 -19.64 -17.55 14.79
C THR A 220 -20.83 -17.51 15.70
N GLU A 221 -20.76 -16.69 16.75
CA GLU A 221 -21.81 -16.52 17.75
C GLU A 221 -22.12 -15.03 17.91
N TYR A 222 -23.36 -14.71 18.25
CA TYR A 222 -23.78 -13.34 18.53
C TYR A 222 -23.99 -13.19 20.03
N SER A 223 -23.35 -12.20 20.63
CA SER A 223 -23.42 -11.91 22.06
C SER A 223 -23.75 -10.44 22.31
N ALA A 224 -23.96 -10.09 23.57
CA ALA A 224 -24.14 -8.67 23.95
C ALA A 224 -22.89 -7.80 23.68
N GLU A 225 -21.68 -8.40 23.60
CA GLU A 225 -20.43 -7.75 23.26
C GLU A 225 -20.27 -7.55 21.75
N GLY A 226 -21.07 -8.28 20.93
CA GLY A 226 -21.00 -8.25 19.48
C GLY A 226 -20.86 -9.63 18.84
N VAL A 227 -20.20 -9.70 17.70
CA VAL A 227 -19.95 -10.94 16.95
C VAL A 227 -18.68 -11.61 17.46
N VAL A 228 -18.83 -12.80 17.98
CA VAL A 228 -17.73 -13.65 18.47
C VAL A 228 -17.39 -14.67 17.39
N ARG A 229 -16.17 -14.65 16.88
CA ARG A 229 -15.65 -15.67 15.97
C ARG A 229 -14.56 -16.45 16.66
N SER A 230 -14.72 -17.77 16.66
CA SER A 230 -13.79 -18.69 17.33
C SER A 230 -13.20 -19.68 16.33
N THR A 231 -11.88 -19.86 16.38
CA THR A 231 -11.16 -20.94 15.71
C THR A 231 -10.83 -21.98 16.75
N LEU A 232 -11.25 -23.21 16.52
CA LEU A 232 -11.23 -24.29 17.49
C LEU A 232 -10.45 -25.48 16.91
N LEU A 233 -9.74 -26.18 17.79
CA LEU A 233 -9.10 -27.45 17.47
C LEU A 233 -10.00 -28.59 17.96
N PRO A 234 -10.48 -29.51 17.09
CA PRO A 234 -11.22 -30.70 17.53
C PRO A 234 -10.41 -31.53 18.51
N ARG A 235 -11.10 -32.16 19.44
CA ARG A 235 -10.55 -33.16 20.38
C ARG A 235 -11.29 -34.49 20.20
N ALA A 236 -10.62 -35.59 20.50
CA ALA A 236 -11.24 -36.91 20.44
C ALA A 236 -12.42 -37.05 21.43
N GLU A 237 -12.28 -36.40 22.60
CA GLU A 237 -13.32 -36.34 23.63
C GLU A 237 -13.40 -34.93 24.21
N GLY A 238 -14.63 -34.51 24.57
CA GLY A 238 -14.94 -33.22 25.21
C GLY A 238 -15.07 -32.07 24.23
N GLU A 239 -15.16 -30.85 24.77
CA GLU A 239 -15.30 -29.61 23.99
C GLU A 239 -14.01 -29.31 23.19
N PRO A 240 -14.14 -28.79 21.96
CA PRO A 240 -13.00 -28.36 21.17
C PRO A 240 -12.13 -27.34 21.89
N ALA A 241 -10.82 -27.42 21.70
CA ALA A 241 -9.90 -26.45 22.30
C ALA A 241 -9.89 -25.13 21.52
N LEU A 242 -10.04 -24.01 22.21
CA LEU A 242 -9.91 -22.70 21.61
C LEU A 242 -8.47 -22.47 21.13
N VAL A 243 -8.32 -22.06 19.87
CA VAL A 243 -7.05 -21.60 19.28
C VAL A 243 -7.00 -20.08 19.29
N GLU A 244 -8.00 -19.46 18.68
CA GLU A 244 -8.16 -18.00 18.64
C GLU A 244 -9.63 -17.65 18.72
N GLN A 245 -9.93 -16.54 19.38
CA GLN A 245 -11.25 -15.94 19.41
C GLN A 245 -11.13 -14.44 19.17
N THR A 246 -11.97 -13.90 18.30
CA THR A 246 -12.11 -12.48 18.08
C THR A 246 -13.52 -12.02 18.46
N VAL A 247 -13.63 -10.88 19.12
CA VAL A 247 -14.89 -10.22 19.42
C VAL A 247 -14.95 -8.91 18.69
N THR A 248 -15.95 -8.76 17.81
CA THR A 248 -16.16 -7.58 17.00
C THR A 248 -17.46 -6.90 17.43
N ASP A 249 -17.39 -5.64 17.82
CA ASP A 249 -18.57 -4.86 18.27
C ASP A 249 -19.57 -4.60 17.12
N GLY A 250 -20.75 -4.06 17.46
CA GLY A 250 -21.81 -3.72 16.50
C GLY A 250 -21.41 -2.69 15.43
N ARG A 251 -20.26 -2.03 15.56
CA ARG A 251 -19.68 -1.08 14.60
C ARG A 251 -18.63 -1.73 13.71
N GLY A 252 -18.40 -3.05 13.84
CA GLY A 252 -17.40 -3.79 13.10
C GLY A 252 -15.97 -3.66 13.62
N LYS A 253 -15.78 -3.17 14.87
CA LYS A 253 -14.45 -3.01 15.48
C LYS A 253 -14.08 -4.21 16.34
N MET A 254 -12.87 -4.72 16.13
CA MET A 254 -12.31 -5.84 16.88
C MET A 254 -11.88 -5.36 18.29
N GLY A 255 -12.75 -5.55 19.28
CA GLY A 255 -12.52 -5.12 20.66
C GLY A 255 -11.65 -6.08 21.47
N ARG A 256 -11.63 -7.37 21.12
CA ARG A 256 -10.82 -8.37 21.81
C ARG A 256 -10.33 -9.46 20.85
N VAL A 257 -9.06 -9.81 20.99
CA VAL A 257 -8.48 -11.02 20.41
C VAL A 257 -7.95 -11.88 21.55
N SER A 258 -8.35 -13.14 21.62
CA SER A 258 -7.90 -14.09 22.60
C SER A 258 -7.19 -15.24 21.90
N ARG A 259 -5.98 -15.60 22.33
CA ARG A 259 -5.20 -16.70 21.75
C ARG A 259 -4.77 -17.67 22.82
N ALA A 260 -4.84 -18.96 22.50
CA ALA A 260 -4.28 -19.98 23.38
C ALA A 260 -2.75 -19.88 23.42
N ASN A 261 -2.17 -19.95 24.60
CA ASN A 261 -0.73 -20.08 24.80
C ASN A 261 -0.32 -21.54 24.85
N ALA A 262 1.01 -21.80 24.89
CA ALA A 262 1.56 -23.16 24.93
C ALA A 262 1.12 -24.00 26.15
N ASN A 263 0.70 -23.35 27.25
CA ASN A 263 0.28 -23.97 28.49
C ASN A 263 -1.25 -24.14 28.57
N GLY A 264 -2.00 -23.88 27.50
CA GLY A 264 -3.45 -24.00 27.44
C GLY A 264 -4.23 -22.83 28.08
N GLY A 265 -3.54 -21.79 28.58
CA GLY A 265 -4.15 -20.55 29.03
C GLY A 265 -4.48 -19.63 27.84
N LEU A 266 -5.24 -18.56 28.07
CA LEU A 266 -5.55 -17.56 27.07
C LEU A 266 -4.78 -16.27 27.33
N ILE A 267 -4.26 -15.68 26.26
CA ILE A 267 -3.73 -14.31 26.26
C ILE A 267 -4.74 -13.43 25.53
N HIS A 268 -5.17 -12.36 26.15
CA HIS A 268 -6.13 -11.43 25.59
C HIS A 268 -5.43 -10.12 25.16
N ASP A 269 -5.70 -9.67 23.92
CA ASP A 269 -5.46 -8.31 23.44
C ASP A 269 -6.80 -7.58 23.43
N ARG A 270 -6.97 -6.62 24.34
CA ARG A 270 -8.19 -5.83 24.51
C ARG A 270 -7.99 -4.45 23.94
N ARG A 271 -8.97 -3.99 23.16
CA ARG A 271 -8.94 -2.71 22.48
C ARG A 271 -10.23 -1.94 22.76
N ALA A 272 -10.09 -0.66 23.04
CA ALA A 272 -11.21 0.25 23.20
C ALA A 272 -11.13 1.35 22.12
N PHE A 273 -12.28 1.71 21.56
CA PHE A 273 -12.41 2.68 20.50
C PHE A 273 -13.36 3.81 20.90
N ASP A 274 -13.12 5.02 20.38
CA ASP A 274 -14.06 6.14 20.51
C ASP A 274 -15.24 6.02 19.54
N LEU A 275 -16.14 7.01 19.57
CA LEU A 275 -17.30 7.06 18.67
C LEU A 275 -16.91 7.25 17.19
N ASN A 276 -15.71 7.76 16.91
CA ASN A 276 -15.15 7.93 15.56
C ASN A 276 -14.34 6.72 15.10
N ASN A 277 -14.42 5.60 15.85
CA ASN A 277 -13.68 4.35 15.56
C ASN A 277 -12.16 4.47 15.67
N ARG A 278 -11.62 5.43 16.45
CA ARG A 278 -10.19 5.56 16.72
C ARG A 278 -9.83 4.77 17.97
N LEU A 279 -8.67 4.09 17.96
CA LEU A 279 -8.19 3.28 19.07
C LEU A 279 -7.79 4.16 20.26
N LEU A 280 -8.48 4.06 21.39
CA LEU A 280 -8.17 4.81 22.62
C LEU A 280 -7.22 4.06 23.54
N ARG A 281 -7.34 2.74 23.58
CA ARG A 281 -6.57 1.88 24.48
C ARG A 281 -6.33 0.53 23.85
N GLN A 282 -5.12 0.02 24.04
CA GLN A 282 -4.77 -1.37 23.76
C GLN A 282 -4.08 -1.95 24.98
N GLN A 283 -4.43 -3.18 25.35
CA GLN A 283 -3.80 -3.91 26.44
C GLN A 283 -3.72 -5.40 26.14
N VAL A 284 -2.52 -5.92 26.16
CA VAL A 284 -2.26 -7.37 26.13
C VAL A 284 -2.05 -7.85 27.57
N ASP A 285 -2.56 -9.05 27.91
CA ASP A 285 -2.40 -9.62 29.24
C ASP A 285 -0.90 -9.73 29.61
N GLY A 286 -0.56 -9.31 30.80
CA GLY A 286 0.83 -9.23 31.28
C GLY A 286 1.62 -8.02 30.77
N MET A 287 1.05 -7.18 29.91
CA MET A 287 1.69 -5.96 29.41
C MET A 287 1.00 -4.71 29.97
N ALA A 288 1.76 -3.63 30.07
CA ALA A 288 1.23 -2.32 30.41
C ALA A 288 0.27 -1.80 29.29
N PRO A 289 -0.86 -1.17 29.65
CA PRO A 289 -1.77 -0.61 28.66
C PRO A 289 -1.14 0.57 27.93
N LEU A 290 -1.37 0.62 26.61
CA LEU A 290 -1.02 1.73 25.73
C LEU A 290 -2.28 2.56 25.47
N LEU A 291 -2.23 3.86 25.76
CA LEU A 291 -3.31 4.83 25.57
C LEU A 291 -2.96 5.76 24.42
N TYR A 292 -4.02 6.24 23.71
CA TYR A 292 -3.90 7.13 22.56
C TYR A 292 -4.82 8.33 22.72
N ASP A 293 -4.26 9.52 22.54
CA ASP A 293 -5.01 10.77 22.44
C ASP A 293 -4.93 11.31 21.01
N TYR A 294 -6.01 11.91 20.54
CA TYR A 294 -6.15 12.39 19.18
C TYR A 294 -6.53 13.87 19.12
N ASP A 295 -6.03 14.54 18.08
CA ASP A 295 -6.58 15.83 17.70
C ASP A 295 -7.96 15.68 17.02
N PRO A 296 -8.68 16.78 16.78
CA PRO A 296 -9.96 16.74 16.07
C PRO A 296 -9.88 16.22 14.63
N PHE A 297 -8.70 16.19 14.00
CA PHE A 297 -8.48 15.63 12.66
C PHE A 297 -8.20 14.14 12.64
N GLY A 298 -8.02 13.52 13.83
CA GLY A 298 -7.74 12.11 13.98
C GLY A 298 -6.25 11.76 13.98
N ASN A 299 -5.34 12.74 14.04
CA ASN A 299 -3.93 12.47 14.24
C ASN A 299 -3.65 12.15 15.71
N ILE A 300 -2.76 11.20 15.98
CA ILE A 300 -2.32 10.88 17.35
C ILE A 300 -1.48 12.06 17.84
N VAL A 301 -1.90 12.70 18.94
CA VAL A 301 -1.13 13.79 19.59
C VAL A 301 -0.38 13.30 20.80
N LYS A 302 -0.78 12.15 21.36
CA LYS A 302 -0.08 11.58 22.51
C LYS A 302 -0.29 10.08 22.58
N THR A 303 0.77 9.36 22.93
CA THR A 303 0.70 7.98 23.38
C THR A 303 1.26 7.86 24.77
N THR A 304 0.62 7.05 25.63
CA THR A 304 1.05 6.82 27.00
C THR A 304 1.11 5.34 27.28
N LEU A 305 2.31 4.80 27.49
CA LEU A 305 2.50 3.46 28.03
C LEU A 305 2.42 3.56 29.55
N LYS A 306 1.34 3.06 30.12
CA LYS A 306 1.00 3.19 31.54
C LYS A 306 1.68 2.09 32.35
N LEU A 307 2.82 2.37 32.97
CA LEU A 307 3.59 1.38 33.74
C LEU A 307 3.05 1.15 35.17
N ALA A 308 2.13 1.98 35.66
CA ALA A 308 1.47 1.84 36.96
C ALA A 308 0.00 2.30 36.87
N GLU A 309 -0.82 1.95 37.87
CA GLU A 309 -2.25 2.33 37.91
C GLU A 309 -2.44 3.86 37.91
N ASN A 310 -1.60 4.59 38.64
CA ASN A 310 -1.55 6.05 38.65
C ASN A 310 -0.31 6.52 37.93
N PRO A 311 -0.39 6.81 36.59
CA PRO A 311 0.76 7.17 35.80
C PRO A 311 1.25 8.58 36.20
N THR A 312 2.51 8.65 36.61
CA THR A 312 3.28 9.89 36.74
C THR A 312 4.33 9.94 35.64
N SER A 313 5.01 11.05 35.48
CA SER A 313 6.15 11.15 34.55
C SER A 313 7.26 10.16 34.86
N ALA A 314 7.36 9.69 36.11
CA ALA A 314 8.35 8.71 36.56
C ALA A 314 7.95 7.25 36.29
N ASN A 315 6.67 6.95 36.11
CA ASN A 315 6.16 5.57 35.93
C ASN A 315 5.31 5.38 34.66
N SER A 316 5.48 6.24 33.68
CA SER A 316 4.88 6.11 32.37
C SER A 316 5.82 6.62 31.30
N LEU A 317 5.78 5.98 30.13
CA LEU A 317 6.48 6.45 28.94
C LEU A 317 5.49 7.23 28.08
N VAL A 318 5.77 8.53 27.93
CA VAL A 318 4.90 9.43 27.16
C VAL A 318 5.62 9.81 25.88
N THR A 319 4.91 9.72 24.77
CA THR A 319 5.33 10.27 23.48
C THR A 319 4.29 11.28 23.02
N GLU A 320 4.72 12.50 22.78
CA GLU A 320 3.87 13.58 22.28
C GLU A 320 4.24 13.91 20.84
N TYR A 321 3.22 14.23 20.03
CA TYR A 321 3.34 14.55 18.62
C TYR A 321 2.78 15.94 18.37
N VAL A 322 3.56 16.78 17.72
CA VAL A 322 3.14 18.11 17.26
C VAL A 322 3.28 18.16 15.75
N TYR A 323 2.20 18.58 15.08
CA TYR A 323 2.12 18.68 13.65
C TYR A 323 2.10 20.14 13.22
N ALA A 324 2.88 20.46 12.19
CA ALA A 324 2.94 21.78 11.60
C ALA A 324 3.07 21.69 10.08
N ARG A 325 2.67 22.74 9.38
CA ARG A 325 2.97 22.92 7.95
C ARG A 325 3.71 24.22 7.74
N ARG A 326 4.85 24.13 7.09
CA ARG A 326 5.74 25.28 6.89
C ARG A 326 6.14 25.39 5.41
N GLN A 327 6.20 26.61 4.92
CA GLN A 327 6.82 26.93 3.63
C GLN A 327 8.33 27.03 3.81
N ARG A 328 9.09 26.39 2.90
CA ARG A 328 10.53 26.57 2.69
C ARG A 328 10.77 26.99 1.23
N GLU A 329 12.00 27.31 0.85
CA GLU A 329 12.35 27.73 -0.51
C GLU A 329 11.94 26.71 -1.59
N ASP A 330 12.07 25.41 -1.30
CA ASP A 330 11.82 24.30 -2.20
C ASP A 330 10.40 23.73 -2.11
N GLY A 331 9.54 24.26 -1.23
CA GLY A 331 8.13 23.87 -1.15
C GLY A 331 7.53 23.83 0.24
N VAL A 332 6.34 23.23 0.33
CA VAL A 332 5.58 23.07 1.58
C VAL A 332 6.00 21.78 2.28
N TYR A 333 6.33 21.88 3.56
CA TYR A 333 6.68 20.76 4.41
C TYR A 333 5.63 20.49 5.47
N ARG A 334 5.31 19.20 5.66
CA ARG A 334 4.65 18.69 6.86
C ARG A 334 5.74 18.37 7.88
N VAL A 335 5.72 19.02 9.02
CA VAL A 335 6.67 18.83 10.11
C VAL A 335 5.98 18.08 11.23
N THR A 336 6.58 16.98 11.67
CA THR A 336 6.16 16.21 12.84
C THR A 336 7.28 16.26 13.86
N THR A 337 7.02 16.87 15.02
CA THR A 337 7.93 16.86 16.17
C THR A 337 7.44 15.81 17.15
N VAL A 338 8.34 14.90 17.54
CA VAL A 338 8.07 13.82 18.48
C VAL A 338 8.91 14.06 19.73
N THR A 339 8.24 14.23 20.86
CA THR A 339 8.89 14.39 22.17
C THR A 339 8.66 13.12 22.97
N ARG A 340 9.74 12.50 23.44
CA ARG A 340 9.69 11.28 24.26
C ARG A 340 10.25 11.54 25.64
N CYS A 341 9.58 10.97 26.64
CA CYS A 341 10.07 10.90 28.01
C CYS A 341 10.61 9.49 28.26
N ASN A 342 11.87 9.36 28.65
CA ASN A 342 12.44 8.05 29.04
C ASN A 342 12.04 7.66 30.47
N SER A 343 12.40 6.43 30.89
CA SER A 343 12.12 5.89 32.23
C SER A 343 12.77 6.66 33.40
N GLN A 344 13.71 7.56 33.10
CA GLN A 344 14.37 8.43 34.10
C GLN A 344 13.77 9.84 34.13
N GLY A 345 12.68 10.09 33.38
CA GLY A 345 12.03 11.39 33.29
C GLY A 345 12.74 12.38 32.36
N THR A 346 13.82 11.97 31.67
CA THR A 346 14.51 12.82 30.71
C THR A 346 13.71 12.90 29.41
N THR A 347 13.47 14.11 28.94
CA THR A 347 12.79 14.37 27.67
C THR A 347 13.80 14.64 26.56
N TYR A 348 13.54 14.11 25.40
CA TYR A 348 14.27 14.43 24.17
C TYR A 348 13.29 14.56 23.01
N ALA A 349 13.61 15.42 22.06
CA ALA A 349 12.78 15.66 20.89
C ALA A 349 13.54 15.35 19.60
N GLU A 350 12.84 14.80 18.67
CA GLU A 350 13.28 14.61 17.30
C GLU A 350 12.21 15.16 16.36
N SER A 351 12.58 15.53 15.15
CA SER A 351 11.60 15.99 14.19
C SER A 351 11.84 15.42 12.79
N THR A 352 10.75 15.27 12.05
CA THR A 352 10.80 14.95 10.62
C THR A 352 10.05 16.03 9.86
N ALA A 353 10.64 16.51 8.76
CA ALA A 353 9.97 17.41 7.83
C ALA A 353 9.90 16.74 6.47
N GLU A 354 8.69 16.48 6.00
CA GLU A 354 8.39 15.83 4.73
C GLU A 354 7.87 16.86 3.71
N LEU A 355 8.51 16.93 2.53
CA LEU A 355 8.04 17.75 1.43
C LEU A 355 6.72 17.17 0.89
N VAL A 356 5.65 17.95 1.00
CA VAL A 356 4.30 17.56 0.56
C VAL A 356 3.87 18.28 -0.73
N SER A 357 4.70 19.15 -1.28
CA SER A 357 4.42 19.81 -2.55
C SER A 357 5.02 19.02 -3.73
N PHE A 358 4.28 19.00 -4.84
CA PHE A 358 4.61 18.33 -6.09
C PHE A 358 4.78 19.31 -7.26
N LEU A 359 5.31 20.49 -6.97
CA LEU A 359 5.48 21.56 -7.97
C LEU A 359 6.89 21.61 -8.57
N SER A 360 7.86 20.94 -7.94
CA SER A 360 9.22 20.87 -8.45
C SER A 360 9.37 19.77 -9.51
N PRO A 361 9.87 20.05 -10.72
CA PRO A 361 10.06 19.04 -11.75
C PRO A 361 11.16 18.03 -11.43
N SER A 362 12.13 18.41 -10.61
CA SER A 362 13.33 17.60 -10.33
C SER A 362 13.39 17.05 -8.91
N LEU A 363 12.47 17.44 -8.01
CA LEU A 363 12.55 17.08 -6.61
C LEU A 363 11.26 16.44 -6.12
N ALA A 364 11.35 15.29 -5.47
CA ALA A 364 10.22 14.68 -4.79
C ALA A 364 10.66 13.97 -3.50
N GLY A 365 9.69 13.82 -2.57
CA GLY A 365 9.85 13.01 -1.38
C GLY A 365 11.01 13.45 -0.49
N LYS A 366 11.34 14.76 -0.44
CA LYS A 366 12.41 15.25 0.43
C LYS A 366 11.96 15.14 1.88
N ASN A 367 12.76 14.42 2.65
CA ASN A 367 12.61 14.24 4.09
C ASN A 367 13.83 14.81 4.81
N ILE A 368 13.59 15.52 5.88
CA ILE A 368 14.62 16.03 6.79
C ILE A 368 14.32 15.45 8.16
N SER A 369 15.23 14.62 8.68
CA SER A 369 15.14 14.07 10.03
C SER A 369 16.14 14.77 10.92
N THR A 370 15.68 15.35 12.01
CA THR A 370 16.51 16.03 13.00
C THR A 370 16.56 15.18 14.27
N ASP A 371 17.72 14.73 14.66
CA ASP A 371 17.93 13.97 15.89
C ASP A 371 17.82 14.85 17.15
N PRO A 372 17.79 14.27 18.38
CA PRO A 372 17.73 15.04 19.62
C PRO A 372 18.93 15.95 19.88
N ARG A 373 20.04 15.79 19.13
CA ARG A 373 21.22 16.64 19.21
C ARG A 373 21.20 17.79 18.20
N GLY A 374 20.14 17.84 17.38
CA GLY A 374 19.96 18.83 16.31
C GLY A 374 20.69 18.50 15.01
N ASN A 375 21.22 17.28 14.85
CA ASN A 375 21.82 16.87 13.60
C ASN A 375 20.76 16.52 12.57
N GLU A 376 20.89 17.05 11.36
CA GLU A 376 19.96 16.82 10.28
C GLU A 376 20.47 15.75 9.30
N THR A 377 19.63 14.77 8.99
CA THR A 377 19.80 13.84 7.89
C THR A 377 18.76 14.19 6.81
N LEU A 378 19.23 14.41 5.58
CA LEU A 378 18.38 14.74 4.44
C LEU A 378 18.31 13.54 3.51
N GLN A 379 17.11 13.22 3.06
CA GLN A 379 16.86 12.24 2.00
C GLN A 379 15.92 12.85 0.97
N TRP A 380 16.24 12.72 -0.31
CA TRP A 380 15.40 13.21 -1.40
C TRP A 380 15.58 12.37 -2.66
N THR A 381 14.64 12.51 -3.58
CA THR A 381 14.67 11.85 -4.89
C THR A 381 14.72 12.90 -5.97
N GLU A 382 15.67 12.77 -6.88
CA GLU A 382 15.76 13.56 -8.11
C GLU A 382 15.29 12.69 -9.28
N TYR A 383 14.44 13.25 -10.13
CA TYR A 383 13.96 12.59 -11.33
C TYR A 383 14.75 13.04 -12.55
N ALA A 384 15.26 12.07 -13.32
CA ALA A 384 15.76 12.25 -14.66
C ALA A 384 14.91 11.36 -15.60
N ALA A 385 14.59 11.85 -16.78
CA ALA A 385 13.78 11.09 -17.73
C ALA A 385 14.55 9.97 -18.42
N PRO A 386 13.87 8.96 -18.97
CA PRO A 386 12.65 8.30 -18.50
C PRO A 386 12.98 7.22 -17.48
N ALA A 387 12.05 6.93 -16.58
CA ALA A 387 12.15 5.85 -15.56
C ALA A 387 13.35 5.94 -14.60
N ARG A 388 14.22 6.94 -14.75
CA ARG A 388 15.45 7.12 -13.97
C ARG A 388 15.25 8.10 -12.84
N ARG A 389 15.57 7.68 -11.61
CA ARG A 389 15.60 8.52 -10.42
C ARG A 389 16.87 8.27 -9.62
N THR A 390 17.35 9.31 -8.94
CA THR A 390 18.46 9.20 -8.00
C THR A 390 17.95 9.51 -6.60
N VAL A 391 18.03 8.53 -5.73
CA VAL A 391 17.77 8.71 -4.28
C VAL A 391 19.06 9.15 -3.63
N LYS A 392 19.04 10.30 -2.98
CA LYS A 392 20.20 10.90 -2.32
C LYS A 392 19.99 10.98 -0.82
N THR A 393 21.05 10.71 -0.08
CA THR A 393 21.04 10.83 1.39
C THR A 393 22.28 11.60 1.83
N GLN A 394 22.06 12.66 2.59
CA GLN A 394 23.11 13.43 3.23
C GLN A 394 23.06 13.20 4.74
N SER A 395 24.16 12.73 5.29
CA SER A 395 24.32 12.52 6.73
C SER A 395 25.13 13.66 7.35
N PRO A 396 24.81 14.11 8.57
CA PRO A 396 25.61 15.11 9.25
C PRO A 396 27.04 14.63 9.58
N ALA A 397 27.26 13.31 9.58
CA ALA A 397 28.56 12.71 9.85
C ALA A 397 29.47 12.61 8.61
N SER A 398 29.02 12.97 7.43
CA SER A 398 29.79 12.86 6.18
C SER A 398 29.52 14.02 5.25
N SER A 399 30.58 14.54 4.63
CA SER A 399 30.47 15.50 3.53
C SER A 399 30.09 14.86 2.20
N VAL A 400 30.18 13.54 2.10
CA VAL A 400 29.84 12.78 0.90
C VAL A 400 28.34 12.45 0.91
N ILE A 401 27.64 12.85 -0.16
CA ILE A 401 26.25 12.45 -0.38
C ILE A 401 26.24 11.01 -0.88
N ALA A 402 25.52 10.15 -0.17
CA ALA A 402 25.24 8.82 -0.65
C ALA A 402 24.15 8.88 -1.73
N GLU A 403 24.33 8.14 -2.80
CA GLU A 403 23.43 8.16 -3.97
C GLU A 403 23.06 6.74 -4.38
N THR A 404 21.80 6.52 -4.74
CA THR A 404 21.35 5.29 -5.36
C THR A 404 20.60 5.67 -6.63
N VAL A 405 21.15 5.28 -7.77
CA VAL A 405 20.46 5.44 -9.06
C VAL A 405 19.53 4.25 -9.26
N VAL A 406 18.26 4.55 -9.47
CA VAL A 406 17.20 3.56 -9.68
C VAL A 406 16.59 3.80 -11.04
N ILE A 407 16.52 2.75 -11.86
CA ILE A 407 15.84 2.76 -13.15
C ILE A 407 14.75 1.69 -13.11
N ASP A 408 13.51 2.08 -13.39
CA ASP A 408 12.35 1.20 -13.38
C ASP A 408 12.24 0.33 -12.10
N GLY A 409 12.57 0.91 -10.96
CA GLY A 409 12.53 0.21 -9.68
C GLY A 409 13.81 -0.56 -9.31
N TYR A 410 14.75 -0.75 -10.23
CA TYR A 410 16.00 -1.44 -9.96
C TYR A 410 17.15 -0.47 -9.66
N ALA A 411 17.90 -0.74 -8.59
CA ALA A 411 19.12 0.00 -8.30
C ALA A 411 20.23 -0.42 -9.25
N VAL A 412 20.67 0.49 -10.14
CA VAL A 412 21.74 0.21 -11.11
C VAL A 412 23.11 0.68 -10.63
N SER A 413 23.15 1.65 -9.71
CA SER A 413 24.39 2.02 -9.02
C SER A 413 24.08 2.58 -7.64
N ARG A 414 25.06 2.43 -6.74
CA ARG A 414 25.03 2.97 -5.39
C ARG A 414 26.39 3.55 -5.04
N LYS A 415 26.40 4.75 -4.49
CA LYS A 415 27.54 5.40 -3.87
C LYS A 415 27.25 5.58 -2.40
N ASP A 416 28.11 5.10 -1.53
CA ASP A 416 27.95 5.24 -0.09
C ASP A 416 28.54 6.55 0.47
N HIS A 417 28.43 6.79 1.77
CA HIS A 417 28.97 7.94 2.46
C HIS A 417 30.52 7.96 2.54
N ALA A 418 31.18 6.85 2.22
CA ALA A 418 32.63 6.78 2.07
C ALA A 418 33.09 7.08 0.62
N GLY A 419 32.12 7.24 -0.31
CA GLY A 419 32.39 7.50 -1.72
C GLY A 419 32.62 6.23 -2.53
N VAL A 420 32.46 5.04 -1.94
CA VAL A 420 32.58 3.76 -2.65
C VAL A 420 31.38 3.58 -3.59
N LEU A 421 31.70 3.32 -4.86
CA LEU A 421 30.70 3.10 -5.91
C LEU A 421 30.51 1.59 -6.14
N THR A 422 29.29 1.12 -6.07
CA THR A 422 28.89 -0.24 -6.47
C THR A 422 27.94 -0.13 -7.65
N ALA A 423 28.21 -0.83 -8.73
CA ALA A 423 27.30 -0.97 -9.86
C ALA A 423 26.59 -2.31 -9.80
N SER A 424 25.35 -2.36 -10.25
CA SER A 424 24.60 -3.61 -10.43
C SER A 424 24.10 -3.72 -11.86
N SER A 425 24.13 -4.93 -12.39
CA SER A 425 23.57 -5.27 -13.70
C SER A 425 22.72 -6.52 -13.58
N ARG A 426 21.71 -6.64 -14.43
CA ARG A 426 20.83 -7.79 -14.47
C ARG A 426 20.86 -8.41 -15.87
N ALA A 427 21.06 -9.72 -15.92
CA ALA A 427 20.95 -10.50 -17.13
C ALA A 427 19.70 -11.40 -17.04
N TYR A 428 18.97 -11.51 -18.14
CA TYR A 428 17.76 -12.33 -18.25
C TYR A 428 18.05 -13.54 -19.13
N THR A 429 17.65 -14.72 -18.68
CA THR A 429 17.75 -16.00 -19.39
C THR A 429 16.40 -16.67 -19.45
N ALA A 430 16.27 -17.72 -20.25
CA ALA A 430 15.02 -18.49 -20.34
C ALA A 430 14.61 -19.14 -19.00
N SER A 431 15.56 -19.36 -18.09
CA SER A 431 15.34 -19.98 -16.77
C SER A 431 15.20 -18.98 -15.61
N GLY A 432 15.42 -17.68 -15.86
CA GLY A 432 15.33 -16.66 -14.80
C GLY A 432 16.21 -15.44 -15.05
N SER A 433 16.45 -14.66 -14.00
CA SER A 433 17.36 -13.50 -14.03
C SER A 433 18.50 -13.66 -13.04
N THR A 434 19.69 -13.18 -13.44
CA THR A 434 20.88 -13.11 -12.58
C THR A 434 21.22 -11.65 -12.34
N GLU A 435 21.44 -11.25 -11.09
CA GLU A 435 21.91 -9.93 -10.72
C GLU A 435 23.38 -10.01 -10.32
N THR A 436 24.20 -9.14 -10.90
CA THR A 436 25.65 -9.07 -10.64
C THR A 436 25.98 -7.72 -10.03
N TYR A 437 26.75 -7.74 -8.96
CA TYR A 437 27.25 -6.55 -8.26
C TYR A 437 28.76 -6.42 -8.53
N THR A 438 29.17 -5.22 -8.94
CA THR A 438 30.59 -4.88 -9.16
C THR A 438 30.95 -3.74 -8.23
N ASP A 439 31.94 -3.97 -7.36
CA ASP A 439 32.50 -2.95 -6.48
C ASP A 439 33.67 -2.27 -7.20
N ALA A 440 33.58 -0.96 -7.34
CA ALA A 440 34.69 -0.14 -7.87
C ALA A 440 35.60 0.27 -6.70
N ARG A 441 36.54 -0.58 -6.38
CA ARG A 441 37.67 -0.24 -5.48
C ARG A 441 38.85 0.26 -6.27
#